data_27f5a984661c2590e7900705ea2361bc
#
_entry.id   27f5a984661c2590e7900705ea2361bc
#
_cell.length_a   1.000
_cell.length_b   1.000
_cell.length_c   1.000
_cell.angle_alpha   90.00
_cell.angle_beta   90.00
_cell.angle_gamma   90.00
#
_symmetry.space_group_name_H-M   'P 1'
#
loop_
_entity.id
_entity.type
_entity.pdbx_description
1 polymer ?
#
loop_
_entity_poly.entity_id
_entity_poly.type
_entity_poly.pdbx_seq_one_letter_code
_entity_poly.pdbx_strand_id
1 'polypeptide(L)'
;MCGSDGFCGKIVEGATTASTCGKTSFLRIELHPNHPLRLGEVVAKHGPPENVYAAVGGEGYIEYIVILDYPSTGMKYSSVSKVGPEKGEGIVSDEDVGTVGEDMRVTLAVYFAPTSFEDALRNVFLYEEELVAQDLGSVQEWKGFGPVELDLYYPPRQ
;
A
#
# COMPACT_ATOMS: atom_id res chain seq x y z
N MET A 1 6.82 12.15 -14.12
CA MET A 1 6.65 12.66 -15.49
C MET A 1 6.17 11.53 -16.37
N CYS A 2 5.06 11.70 -17.07
CA CYS A 2 4.58 10.66 -17.98
C CYS A 2 5.29 10.78 -19.32
N GLY A 3 5.64 9.64 -19.92
CA GLY A 3 6.27 9.60 -21.22
C GLY A 3 5.34 10.07 -22.34
N SER A 4 5.90 10.28 -23.53
CA SER A 4 5.22 10.84 -24.71
C SER A 4 3.96 10.10 -25.17
N ASP A 5 3.75 8.88 -24.70
CA ASP A 5 2.68 7.99 -25.17
C ASP A 5 1.57 7.79 -24.12
N GLY A 6 1.59 8.52 -23.02
CA GLY A 6 0.65 8.36 -21.94
C GLY A 6 0.10 9.66 -21.39
N PHE A 7 -1.16 9.64 -21.01
CA PHE A 7 -1.76 10.72 -20.24
C PHE A 7 -1.31 10.62 -18.80
N CYS A 8 -0.73 11.68 -18.27
CA CYS A 8 -0.38 11.80 -16.87
C CYS A 8 -1.03 13.06 -16.31
N GLY A 9 -1.99 12.88 -15.46
CA GLY A 9 -2.67 13.97 -14.79
C GLY A 9 -2.51 13.89 -13.28
N LYS A 10 -2.42 15.03 -12.64
CA LYS A 10 -2.53 15.16 -11.20
C LYS A 10 -3.83 15.86 -10.88
N ILE A 11 -4.71 15.18 -10.19
CA ILE A 11 -5.96 15.74 -9.69
C ILE A 11 -5.75 16.06 -8.21
N VAL A 12 -6.04 17.28 -7.83
CA VAL A 12 -6.04 17.69 -6.42
C VAL A 12 -7.47 18.06 -6.06
N GLU A 13 -8.07 17.27 -5.20
CA GLU A 13 -9.41 17.56 -4.70
C GLU A 13 -9.37 17.51 -3.16
N GLY A 14 -9.53 18.69 -2.57
CA GLY A 14 -9.48 18.83 -1.11
C GLY A 14 -8.16 18.33 -0.51
N ALA A 15 -8.24 17.33 0.34
CA ALA A 15 -7.11 16.74 1.06
C ALA A 15 -6.48 15.52 0.35
N THR A 16 -6.83 15.26 -0.89
CA THR A 16 -6.44 14.05 -1.62
C THR A 16 -5.83 14.41 -2.96
N THR A 17 -4.74 13.74 -3.32
CA THR A 17 -4.15 13.86 -4.65
C THR A 17 -4.30 12.54 -5.39
N ALA A 18 -4.75 12.62 -6.64
CA ALA A 18 -4.85 11.47 -7.52
C ALA A 18 -3.95 11.66 -8.73
N SER A 19 -3.31 10.59 -9.19
CA SER A 19 -2.53 10.59 -10.41
C SER A 19 -2.87 9.39 -11.28
N THR A 20 -2.97 9.63 -12.57
CA THR A 20 -3.16 8.57 -13.58
C THR A 20 -1.99 8.59 -14.53
N CYS A 21 -1.49 7.43 -14.90
CA CYS A 21 -0.35 7.31 -15.80
C CYS A 21 -0.50 6.17 -16.80
N GLY A 22 -0.35 6.51 -18.09
CA GLY A 22 -0.02 5.60 -19.17
C GLY A 22 -1.09 4.63 -19.66
N LYS A 23 -0.67 3.73 -20.54
CA LYS A 23 -1.48 2.66 -21.14
C LYS A 23 -1.92 1.59 -20.15
N THR A 24 -1.18 1.42 -19.08
CA THR A 24 -1.57 0.61 -17.91
C THR A 24 -2.28 1.53 -16.95
N SER A 25 -3.59 1.51 -17.03
CA SER A 25 -4.42 2.43 -16.27
C SER A 25 -4.50 2.02 -14.81
N PHE A 26 -3.79 2.70 -13.96
CA PHE A 26 -4.09 2.69 -12.55
C PHE A 26 -4.29 4.11 -12.04
N LEU A 27 -5.14 4.25 -11.06
CA LEU A 27 -5.38 5.49 -10.32
C LEU A 27 -4.74 5.38 -8.96
N ARG A 28 -3.74 6.21 -8.70
CA ARG A 28 -3.08 6.31 -7.40
C ARG A 28 -3.60 7.54 -6.66
N ILE A 29 -4.10 7.34 -5.46
CA ILE A 29 -4.64 8.39 -4.60
C ILE A 29 -3.81 8.44 -3.32
N GLU A 30 -3.07 9.52 -3.14
CA GLU A 30 -2.39 9.81 -1.88
C GLU A 30 -3.36 10.55 -0.95
N LEU A 31 -3.64 9.97 0.21
CA LEU A 31 -4.56 10.53 1.17
C LEU A 31 -3.85 11.56 2.05
N HIS A 32 -4.49 12.71 2.23
CA HIS A 32 -3.98 13.74 3.14
C HIS A 32 -3.85 13.19 4.58
N PRO A 33 -2.87 13.66 5.37
CA PRO A 33 -2.71 13.23 6.77
C PRO A 33 -3.97 13.32 7.64
N ASN A 34 -4.86 14.24 7.33
CA ASN A 34 -6.12 14.41 8.07
C ASN A 34 -7.30 13.60 7.50
N HIS A 35 -7.07 12.80 6.43
CA HIS A 35 -8.13 11.97 5.88
C HIS A 35 -8.50 10.85 6.85
N PRO A 36 -9.80 10.64 7.16
CA PRO A 36 -10.23 9.76 8.25
C PRO A 36 -10.21 8.27 7.92
N LEU A 37 -9.93 7.86 6.68
CA LEU A 37 -10.02 6.46 6.25
C LEU A 37 -9.04 5.57 7.03
N ARG A 38 -9.55 4.48 7.60
CA ARG A 38 -8.80 3.49 8.37
C ARG A 38 -8.86 2.11 7.69
N LEU A 39 -7.88 1.25 7.97
CA LEU A 39 -7.86 -0.12 7.45
C LEU A 39 -9.11 -0.91 7.87
N GLY A 40 -9.61 -0.69 9.08
CA GLY A 40 -10.85 -1.32 9.55
C GLY A 40 -12.05 -0.98 8.69
N GLU A 41 -12.17 0.25 8.22
CA GLU A 41 -13.24 0.68 7.33
C GLU A 41 -13.12 0.07 5.92
N VAL A 42 -11.89 -0.08 5.44
CA VAL A 42 -11.62 -0.77 4.17
C VAL A 42 -12.09 -2.21 4.23
N VAL A 43 -11.69 -2.94 5.27
CA VAL A 43 -12.09 -4.34 5.46
C VAL A 43 -13.60 -4.48 5.70
N ALA A 44 -14.19 -3.56 6.47
CA ALA A 44 -15.64 -3.56 6.68
C ALA A 44 -16.43 -3.37 5.37
N LYS A 45 -15.92 -2.54 4.47
CA LYS A 45 -16.56 -2.24 3.19
C LYS A 45 -16.34 -3.31 2.12
N HIS A 46 -15.11 -3.81 2.01
CA HIS A 46 -14.68 -4.68 0.90
C HIS A 46 -14.52 -6.15 1.29
N GLY A 47 -14.62 -6.45 2.57
CA GLY A 47 -14.34 -7.79 3.09
C GLY A 47 -12.84 -8.03 3.29
N PRO A 48 -12.46 -9.27 3.62
CA PRO A 48 -11.06 -9.65 3.82
C PRO A 48 -10.25 -9.40 2.54
N PRO A 49 -9.03 -8.83 2.64
CA PRO A 49 -8.13 -8.76 1.50
C PRO A 49 -7.68 -10.16 1.07
N GLU A 50 -7.31 -10.31 -0.19
CA GLU A 50 -6.75 -11.56 -0.70
C GLU A 50 -5.34 -11.81 -0.15
N ASN A 51 -4.56 -10.73 -0.04
CA ASN A 51 -3.22 -10.77 0.50
C ASN A 51 -2.97 -9.60 1.44
N VAL A 52 -2.08 -9.80 2.40
CA VAL A 52 -1.52 -8.77 3.26
C VAL A 52 0.01 -8.80 3.15
N TYR A 53 0.60 -7.62 3.15
CA TYR A 53 2.05 -7.43 3.19
C TYR A 53 2.38 -6.47 4.32
N ALA A 54 3.40 -6.79 5.10
CA ALA A 54 3.91 -5.91 6.15
C ALA A 54 5.43 -5.86 6.10
N ALA A 55 5.98 -4.67 6.15
CA ALA A 55 7.42 -4.46 6.09
C ALA A 55 7.87 -3.32 6.99
N VAL A 56 9.10 -3.39 7.42
CA VAL A 56 9.76 -2.33 8.18
C VAL A 56 11.09 -2.00 7.52
N GLY A 57 11.40 -0.74 7.40
CA GLY A 57 12.65 -0.26 6.82
C GLY A 57 12.65 1.23 6.54
N GLY A 58 13.66 1.72 5.83
CA GLY A 58 13.80 3.12 5.44
C GLY A 58 15.24 3.62 5.50
N GLU A 59 15.50 4.75 4.86
CA GLU A 59 16.77 5.48 4.96
C GLU A 59 16.60 6.72 5.83
N GLY A 60 17.40 6.83 6.89
CA GLY A 60 17.38 7.99 7.79
C GLY A 60 16.25 8.01 8.82
N TYR A 61 15.19 7.27 8.60
CA TYR A 61 14.10 7.04 9.55
C TYR A 61 13.45 5.69 9.25
N ILE A 62 12.80 5.10 10.26
CA ILE A 62 12.17 3.80 10.13
C ILE A 62 10.68 4.00 9.82
N GLU A 63 10.21 3.32 8.79
CA GLU A 63 8.79 3.25 8.42
C GLU A 63 8.25 1.84 8.61
N TYR A 64 7.00 1.75 9.02
CA TYR A 64 6.22 0.55 9.03
C TYR A 64 5.14 0.64 7.95
N ILE A 65 5.16 -0.32 7.03
CA ILE A 65 4.28 -0.36 5.87
C ILE A 65 3.38 -1.58 5.97
N VAL A 66 2.09 -1.36 5.84
CA VAL A 66 1.08 -2.42 5.71
C VAL A 66 0.32 -2.22 4.42
N ILE A 67 0.17 -3.27 3.63
CA ILE A 67 -0.56 -3.25 2.37
C ILE A 67 -1.64 -4.32 2.40
N LEU A 68 -2.87 -3.92 2.07
CA LEU A 68 -4.00 -4.82 1.84
C LEU A 68 -4.28 -4.88 0.34
N ASP A 69 -4.17 -6.07 -0.24
CA ASP A 69 -4.33 -6.30 -1.67
C ASP A 69 -5.66 -6.97 -1.99
N TYR A 70 -6.41 -6.36 -2.92
CA TYR A 70 -7.67 -6.85 -3.48
C TYR A 70 -7.59 -6.93 -5.02
N PRO A 71 -6.67 -7.72 -5.59
CA PRO A 71 -6.44 -7.71 -7.03
C PRO A 71 -7.66 -8.15 -7.84
N SER A 72 -8.47 -9.08 -7.36
CA SER A 72 -9.69 -9.52 -8.05
C SER A 72 -10.75 -8.42 -8.19
N THR A 73 -10.68 -7.38 -7.38
CA THR A 73 -11.53 -6.19 -7.46
C THR A 73 -10.77 -4.94 -7.91
N GLY A 74 -9.47 -5.07 -8.16
CA GLY A 74 -8.63 -3.99 -8.66
C GLY A 74 -8.33 -2.90 -7.63
N MET A 75 -8.05 -3.26 -6.38
CA MET A 75 -7.78 -2.32 -5.30
C MET A 75 -6.55 -2.72 -4.49
N LYS A 76 -5.84 -1.71 -4.01
CA LYS A 76 -4.72 -1.85 -3.09
C LYS A 76 -4.73 -0.68 -2.12
N TYR A 77 -4.66 -0.95 -0.84
CA TYR A 77 -4.63 0.06 0.21
C TYR A 77 -3.37 -0.07 1.03
N SER A 78 -2.70 1.03 1.29
CA SER A 78 -1.46 1.06 2.05
C SER A 78 -1.58 1.98 3.25
N SER A 79 -0.98 1.57 4.36
CA SER A 79 -0.74 2.38 5.54
C SER A 79 0.77 2.50 5.73
N VAL A 80 1.29 3.72 5.70
CA VAL A 80 2.70 4.01 5.96
C VAL A 80 2.79 4.86 7.20
N SER A 81 3.48 4.38 8.21
CA SER A 81 3.65 5.04 9.51
C SER A 81 5.12 5.16 9.85
N LYS A 82 5.51 6.24 10.52
CA LYS A 82 6.83 6.34 11.11
C LYS A 82 6.92 5.50 12.37
N VAL A 83 8.02 4.82 12.57
CA VAL A 83 8.29 4.08 13.81
C VAL A 83 9.08 4.98 14.76
N GLY A 84 8.60 5.11 15.99
CA GLY A 84 9.26 5.95 16.97
C GLY A 84 8.68 5.83 18.38
N PRO A 85 9.38 6.39 19.38
CA PRO A 85 8.95 6.33 20.77
C PRO A 85 7.76 7.24 21.10
N GLU A 86 7.48 8.21 20.22
CA GLU A 86 6.37 9.15 20.42
C GLU A 86 5.06 8.51 19.96
N LYS A 87 4.00 8.79 20.71
CA LYS A 87 2.65 8.43 20.31
C LYS A 87 2.01 9.59 19.57
N GLY A 88 1.43 9.32 18.41
CA GLY A 88 0.77 10.35 17.63
C GLY A 88 0.18 9.80 16.34
N GLU A 89 -0.59 10.61 15.67
CA GLU A 89 -1.15 10.24 14.39
C GLU A 89 -0.02 10.06 13.35
N GLY A 90 -0.01 8.91 12.70
CA GLY A 90 1.06 8.55 11.75
C GLY A 90 2.35 8.03 12.39
N ILE A 91 2.36 7.81 13.70
CA ILE A 91 3.49 7.22 14.43
C ILE A 91 3.05 5.89 15.04
N VAL A 92 3.87 4.88 14.82
CA VAL A 92 3.68 3.52 15.37
C VAL A 92 4.79 3.28 16.39
N SER A 93 4.44 2.77 17.55
CA SER A 93 5.44 2.37 18.55
C SER A 93 6.17 1.09 18.11
N ASP A 94 7.39 0.89 18.58
CA ASP A 94 8.16 -0.32 18.30
C ASP A 94 7.40 -1.61 18.69
N GLU A 95 6.54 -1.54 19.71
CA GLU A 95 5.74 -2.66 20.20
C GLU A 95 4.61 -3.05 19.22
N ASP A 96 4.12 -2.09 18.43
CA ASP A 96 3.02 -2.29 17.49
C ASP A 96 3.53 -2.70 16.09
N VAL A 97 4.81 -2.62 15.84
CA VAL A 97 5.43 -3.11 14.60
C VAL A 97 5.27 -4.64 14.53
N GLY A 98 4.73 -5.13 13.41
CA GLY A 98 4.36 -6.54 13.26
C GLY A 98 2.91 -6.84 13.63
N THR A 99 2.11 -5.82 13.86
CA THR A 99 0.67 -5.92 14.09
C THR A 99 -0.09 -5.07 13.06
N VAL A 100 -1.13 -5.62 12.47
CA VAL A 100 -2.05 -4.89 11.61
C VAL A 100 -3.26 -4.48 12.44
N GLY A 101 -3.42 -3.17 12.64
CA GLY A 101 -4.49 -2.59 13.45
C GLY A 101 -5.63 -2.01 12.61
N GLU A 102 -6.85 -2.13 13.13
CA GLU A 102 -8.03 -1.52 12.51
C GLU A 102 -7.93 0.00 12.39
N ASP A 103 -7.29 0.63 13.36
CA ASP A 103 -7.15 2.09 13.45
C ASP A 103 -6.01 2.65 12.59
N MET A 104 -5.24 1.80 11.93
CA MET A 104 -4.17 2.24 11.05
C MET A 104 -4.72 3.07 9.90
N ARG A 105 -4.15 4.25 9.73
CA ARG A 105 -4.60 5.20 8.72
C ARG A 105 -4.19 4.76 7.32
N VAL A 106 -5.11 4.80 6.38
CA VAL A 106 -4.80 4.62 4.96
C VAL A 106 -4.09 5.87 4.45
N THR A 107 -2.91 5.68 3.88
CA THR A 107 -2.10 6.76 3.31
C THR A 107 -2.11 6.76 1.79
N LEU A 108 -2.38 5.60 1.19
CA LEU A 108 -2.39 5.41 -0.25
C LEU A 108 -3.47 4.42 -0.64
N ALA A 109 -4.22 4.76 -1.69
CA ALA A 109 -5.14 3.84 -2.36
C ALA A 109 -4.78 3.77 -3.84
N VAL A 110 -4.79 2.57 -4.41
CA VAL A 110 -4.55 2.34 -5.84
C VAL A 110 -5.70 1.54 -6.41
N TYR A 111 -6.23 1.98 -7.54
CA TYR A 111 -7.31 1.34 -8.28
C TYR A 111 -6.83 0.99 -9.68
N PHE A 112 -7.14 -0.23 -10.12
CA PHE A 112 -6.74 -0.75 -11.42
C PHE A 112 -7.78 -1.75 -11.95
N ALA A 113 -7.63 -2.20 -13.18
CA ALA A 113 -8.51 -3.22 -13.73
C ALA A 113 -8.34 -4.54 -12.94
N PRO A 114 -9.45 -5.20 -12.55
CA PRO A 114 -9.40 -6.47 -11.83
C PRO A 114 -8.53 -7.51 -12.56
N THR A 115 -7.65 -8.15 -11.81
CA THR A 115 -6.72 -9.15 -12.33
C THR A 115 -6.20 -10.05 -11.20
N SER A 116 -5.31 -10.99 -11.48
CA SER A 116 -4.58 -11.73 -10.46
C SER A 116 -3.51 -10.84 -9.81
N PHE A 117 -3.07 -11.18 -8.60
CA PHE A 117 -2.00 -10.45 -7.93
C PHE A 117 -0.71 -10.45 -8.76
N GLU A 118 -0.32 -11.60 -9.30
CA GLU A 118 0.87 -11.76 -10.13
C GLU A 118 0.80 -10.93 -11.42
N ASP A 119 -0.35 -10.94 -12.10
CA ASP A 119 -0.55 -10.12 -13.29
C ASP A 119 -0.60 -8.62 -12.97
N ALA A 120 -1.11 -8.25 -11.80
CA ALA A 120 -1.06 -6.86 -11.35
C ALA A 120 0.39 -6.37 -11.18
N LEU A 121 1.25 -7.17 -10.58
CA LEU A 121 2.66 -6.84 -10.43
C LEU A 121 3.35 -6.65 -11.78
N ARG A 122 3.11 -7.53 -12.74
CA ARG A 122 3.74 -7.47 -14.06
C ARG A 122 3.16 -6.40 -14.98
N ASN A 123 1.84 -6.32 -15.06
CA ASN A 123 1.16 -5.57 -16.12
C ASN A 123 0.58 -4.23 -15.65
N VAL A 124 0.30 -4.07 -14.37
CA VAL A 124 -0.19 -2.81 -13.80
C VAL A 124 0.96 -2.01 -13.21
N PHE A 125 1.74 -2.63 -12.34
CA PHE A 125 2.85 -1.98 -11.65
C PHE A 125 4.17 -2.07 -12.41
N LEU A 126 4.24 -2.89 -13.46
CA LEU A 126 5.39 -3.05 -14.36
C LEU A 126 6.67 -3.43 -13.62
N TYR A 127 6.56 -4.29 -12.63
CA TYR A 127 7.71 -4.78 -11.87
C TYR A 127 8.56 -5.73 -12.72
N GLU A 128 9.85 -5.66 -12.55
CA GLU A 128 10.79 -6.63 -13.08
C GLU A 128 10.58 -7.99 -12.42
N GLU A 129 10.89 -9.08 -13.12
CA GLU A 129 10.64 -10.44 -12.65
C GLU A 129 11.25 -10.75 -11.26
N GLU A 130 12.40 -10.16 -10.96
CA GLU A 130 13.03 -10.30 -9.64
C GLU A 130 12.15 -9.71 -8.52
N LEU A 131 11.57 -8.53 -8.74
CA LEU A 131 10.66 -7.89 -7.79
C LEU A 131 9.32 -8.61 -7.72
N VAL A 132 8.83 -9.13 -8.84
CA VAL A 132 7.62 -9.96 -8.85
C VAL A 132 7.80 -11.19 -7.98
N ALA A 133 8.91 -11.91 -8.15
CA ALA A 133 9.21 -13.09 -7.33
C ALA A 133 9.37 -12.75 -5.85
N GLN A 134 9.99 -11.63 -5.53
CA GLN A 134 10.13 -11.14 -4.17
C GLN A 134 8.77 -10.84 -3.53
N ASP A 135 7.92 -10.10 -4.22
CA ASP A 135 6.60 -9.73 -3.70
C ASP A 135 5.68 -10.95 -3.55
N LEU A 136 5.70 -11.87 -4.51
CA LEU A 136 4.95 -13.12 -4.40
C LEU A 136 5.38 -13.97 -3.20
N GLY A 137 6.66 -13.93 -2.84
CA GLY A 137 7.21 -14.63 -1.68
C GLY A 137 6.95 -13.94 -0.34
N SER A 138 6.61 -12.64 -0.36
CA SER A 138 6.48 -11.81 0.85
C SER A 138 5.03 -11.57 1.27
N VAL A 139 4.06 -11.79 0.40
CA VAL A 139 2.64 -11.65 0.74
C VAL A 139 2.16 -12.83 1.57
N GLN A 140 1.21 -12.56 2.45
CA GLN A 140 0.64 -13.50 3.37
C GLN A 140 -0.87 -13.59 3.18
N GLU A 141 -1.43 -14.72 3.57
CA GLU A 141 -2.88 -14.87 3.69
C GLU A 141 -3.41 -13.98 4.84
N TRP A 142 -4.55 -13.36 4.59
CA TRP A 142 -5.23 -12.57 5.61
C TRP A 142 -5.79 -13.47 6.74
N LYS A 143 -5.41 -13.17 7.96
CA LYS A 143 -5.86 -13.88 9.17
C LYS A 143 -6.64 -12.99 10.15
N GLY A 144 -7.06 -11.82 9.69
CA GLY A 144 -7.67 -10.81 10.54
C GLY A 144 -6.67 -9.77 11.02
N PHE A 145 -7.17 -8.78 11.74
CA PHE A 145 -6.32 -7.83 12.43
C PHE A 145 -5.56 -8.50 13.56
N GLY A 146 -4.32 -8.12 13.76
CA GLY A 146 -3.45 -8.71 14.76
C GLY A 146 -2.04 -8.95 14.22
N PRO A 147 -1.30 -9.91 14.81
CA PRO A 147 0.09 -10.19 14.43
C PRO A 147 0.22 -10.57 12.94
N VAL A 148 1.30 -10.11 12.33
CA VAL A 148 1.65 -10.37 10.94
C VAL A 148 3.17 -10.59 10.85
N GLU A 149 3.61 -11.41 9.90
CA GLU A 149 5.03 -11.57 9.64
C GLU A 149 5.58 -10.31 8.95
N LEU A 150 6.78 -9.92 9.35
CA LEU A 150 7.46 -8.74 8.81
C LEU A 150 8.47 -9.15 7.75
N ASP A 151 8.44 -8.42 6.65
CA ASP A 151 9.55 -8.38 5.70
C ASP A 151 10.48 -7.21 6.02
N LEU A 152 11.74 -7.34 5.64
CA LEU A 152 12.70 -6.26 5.74
C LEU A 152 12.68 -5.48 4.43
N TYR A 153 12.13 -4.29 4.51
CA TYR A 153 12.09 -3.37 3.38
C TYR A 153 13.38 -2.56 3.32
N TYR A 154 14.08 -2.69 2.22
CA TYR A 154 15.10 -1.73 1.84
C TYR A 154 14.50 -0.87 0.72
N PRO A 155 14.79 0.45 0.70
CA PRO A 155 14.24 1.30 -0.33
C PRO A 155 14.46 0.69 -1.71
N PRO A 156 13.51 0.89 -2.64
CA PRO A 156 13.60 0.26 -3.94
C PRO A 156 14.94 0.58 -4.57
N ARG A 157 15.67 -0.46 -4.93
CA ARG A 157 16.90 -0.30 -5.70
C ARG A 157 16.54 0.45 -6.97
N GLN A 158 17.06 1.64 -7.05
CA GLN A 158 16.93 2.44 -8.25
C GLN A 158 17.59 1.74 -9.45
#